data_239133fd373229933902d3fb453565f2
#
_entry.id   239133fd373229933902d3fb453565f2
#
_cell.length_a   1.000
_cell.length_b   1.000
_cell.length_c   1.000
_cell.angle_alpha   90.00
_cell.angle_beta   90.00
_cell.angle_gamma   90.00
#
_symmetry.space_group_name_H-M   'P 1'
#
loop_
_entity.id
_entity.type
_entity.pdbx_description
1 polymer ?
#
loop_
_entity_poly.entity_id
_entity_poly.type
_entity_poly.pdbx_seq_one_letter_code
_entity_poly.pdbx_strand_id
1 'polypeptide(L)'
;MRKTIVPAIIAESQRELEERVEKVREHASLFQLDVMDGKFVPNRSLDFDFVLADDLQFEAHLMVRYPDRWIANNCDKVGTVLAHIESCKDPGRIIELVKGKNRIGFALNPQTPIASITPYLDEIDQVLVMTVNPGSYGSPFLPQILNKVTELRRLRPSLDIEVDGGINAKTISKVNEAGANMFVSGSYIVNADNVGEAVRKLRELLGEEV
;
A
#
# COMPACT_ATOMS: atom_id res chain seq x y z
N MET A 1 13.96 12.02 2.53
CA MET A 1 12.64 11.56 3.04
C MET A 1 12.85 10.32 3.89
N ARG A 2 12.03 10.14 4.92
CA ARG A 2 12.03 8.91 5.74
C ARG A 2 11.62 7.73 4.84
N LYS A 3 12.32 6.62 4.94
CA LYS A 3 11.97 5.38 4.28
C LYS A 3 11.11 4.53 5.22
N THR A 4 10.13 3.82 4.70
CA THR A 4 9.22 3.02 5.51
C THR A 4 8.98 1.67 4.83
N ILE A 5 9.25 0.59 5.54
CA ILE A 5 8.86 -0.76 5.12
C ILE A 5 7.48 -1.03 5.70
N VAL A 6 6.55 -1.44 4.84
CA VAL A 6 5.15 -1.65 5.17
C VAL A 6 4.79 -3.11 4.90
N PRO A 7 4.60 -3.95 5.92
CA PRO A 7 4.06 -5.29 5.72
C PRO A 7 2.61 -5.24 5.21
N ALA A 8 2.31 -5.98 4.14
CA ALA A 8 0.95 -6.12 3.62
C ALA A 8 0.22 -7.30 4.28
N ILE A 9 -1.00 -7.06 4.73
CA ILE A 9 -1.86 -8.00 5.42
C ILE A 9 -3.07 -8.35 4.55
N ILE A 10 -3.22 -9.62 4.23
CA ILE A 10 -4.40 -10.23 3.61
C ILE A 10 -5.02 -11.13 4.67
N ALA A 11 -6.33 -11.07 4.88
CA ALA A 11 -7.02 -11.94 5.83
C ALA A 11 -8.47 -12.20 5.41
N GLU A 12 -8.96 -13.41 5.62
CA GLU A 12 -10.35 -13.81 5.34
C GLU A 12 -11.19 -13.91 6.62
N SER A 13 -10.58 -13.69 7.79
CA SER A 13 -11.25 -13.70 9.10
C SER A 13 -10.52 -12.81 10.10
N GLN A 14 -11.22 -12.39 11.17
CA GLN A 14 -10.65 -11.62 12.27
C GLN A 14 -9.46 -12.36 12.92
N ARG A 15 -9.59 -13.66 13.15
CA ARG A 15 -8.52 -14.48 13.72
C ARG A 15 -7.26 -14.46 12.85
N GLU A 16 -7.43 -14.61 11.53
CA GLU A 16 -6.30 -14.58 10.61
C GLU A 16 -5.64 -13.19 10.55
N LEU A 17 -6.44 -12.13 10.60
CA LEU A 17 -5.95 -10.75 10.69
C LEU A 17 -5.06 -10.57 11.93
N GLU A 18 -5.55 -10.97 13.10
CA GLU A 18 -4.82 -10.86 14.36
C GLU A 18 -3.53 -11.70 14.34
N GLU A 19 -3.58 -12.94 13.88
CA GLU A 19 -2.41 -13.83 13.77
C GLU A 19 -1.32 -13.23 12.85
N ARG A 20 -1.72 -12.65 11.72
CA ARG A 20 -0.79 -12.02 10.75
C ARG A 20 -0.21 -10.71 11.27
N VAL A 21 -1.03 -9.87 11.89
CA VAL A 21 -0.57 -8.62 12.50
C VAL A 21 0.39 -8.92 13.65
N GLU A 22 0.05 -9.85 14.55
CA GLU A 22 0.91 -10.23 15.68
C GLU A 22 2.28 -10.72 15.23
N LYS A 23 2.33 -11.47 14.13
CA LYS A 23 3.58 -11.97 13.56
C LYS A 23 4.56 -10.85 13.14
N VAL A 24 4.06 -9.68 12.76
CA VAL A 24 4.87 -8.58 12.18
C VAL A 24 4.93 -7.32 13.06
N ARG A 25 4.10 -7.21 14.13
CA ARG A 25 3.90 -5.97 14.90
C ARG A 25 5.17 -5.38 15.50
N GLU A 26 6.10 -6.21 15.98
CA GLU A 26 7.37 -5.78 16.58
C GLU A 26 8.37 -5.21 15.56
N HIS A 27 8.09 -5.35 14.27
CA HIS A 27 9.07 -5.10 13.21
C HIS A 27 8.72 -3.94 12.27
N ALA A 28 7.51 -3.39 12.37
CA ALA A 28 7.05 -2.28 11.54
C ALA A 28 6.17 -1.31 12.36
N SER A 29 6.09 -0.05 11.92
CA SER A 29 5.26 0.99 12.54
C SER A 29 4.00 1.31 11.75
N LEU A 30 3.86 0.78 10.54
CA LEU A 30 2.73 0.95 9.64
C LEU A 30 2.47 -0.36 8.92
N PHE A 31 1.21 -0.72 8.75
CA PHE A 31 0.78 -1.96 8.11
C PHE A 31 -0.25 -1.64 7.03
N GLN A 32 -0.09 -2.25 5.85
CA GLN A 32 -1.08 -2.14 4.78
C GLN A 32 -2.12 -3.24 4.89
N LEU A 33 -3.39 -2.86 4.89
CA LEU A 33 -4.52 -3.76 4.78
C LEU A 33 -4.93 -3.89 3.32
N ASP A 34 -4.72 -5.05 2.72
CA ASP A 34 -5.15 -5.34 1.35
C ASP A 34 -6.62 -5.72 1.32
N VAL A 35 -7.49 -4.73 1.07
CA VAL A 35 -8.94 -4.91 1.03
C VAL A 35 -9.38 -5.31 -0.37
N MET A 36 -9.97 -6.50 -0.52
CA MET A 36 -10.38 -7.07 -1.80
C MET A 36 -11.83 -7.57 -1.74
N ASP A 37 -12.68 -7.13 -2.68
CA ASP A 37 -14.12 -7.44 -2.71
C ASP A 37 -14.52 -8.57 -3.68
N GLY A 38 -13.55 -9.19 -4.35
CA GLY A 38 -13.82 -10.21 -5.38
C GLY A 38 -14.45 -9.68 -6.67
N LYS A 39 -14.48 -8.34 -6.86
CA LYS A 39 -15.09 -7.67 -8.04
C LYS A 39 -14.10 -6.78 -8.77
N PHE A 40 -13.25 -6.05 -8.05
CA PHE A 40 -12.14 -5.30 -8.63
C PHE A 40 -10.98 -6.23 -8.98
N VAL A 41 -10.67 -7.14 -8.06
CA VAL A 41 -9.75 -8.28 -8.26
C VAL A 41 -10.48 -9.58 -7.92
N PRO A 42 -10.03 -10.76 -8.43
CA PRO A 42 -10.75 -12.02 -8.21
C PRO A 42 -10.78 -12.49 -6.75
N ASN A 43 -9.76 -12.13 -5.97
CA ASN A 43 -9.61 -12.57 -4.59
C ASN A 43 -10.43 -11.72 -3.61
N ARG A 44 -10.66 -12.25 -2.40
CA ARG A 44 -11.28 -11.56 -1.28
C ARG A 44 -10.33 -11.46 -0.11
N SER A 45 -10.35 -10.33 0.58
CA SER A 45 -9.62 -10.08 1.82
C SER A 45 -10.26 -8.93 2.55
N LEU A 46 -10.38 -9.03 3.88
CA LEU A 46 -10.98 -8.00 4.73
C LEU A 46 -12.39 -7.56 4.26
N ASP A 47 -13.12 -8.49 3.66
CA ASP A 47 -14.52 -8.32 3.21
C ASP A 47 -15.48 -8.81 4.32
N PHE A 48 -15.19 -8.44 5.56
CA PHE A 48 -15.97 -8.70 6.77
C PHE A 48 -15.82 -7.52 7.73
N ASP A 49 -16.66 -7.45 8.76
CA ASP A 49 -16.48 -6.43 9.81
C ASP A 49 -15.30 -6.82 10.71
N PHE A 50 -14.25 -6.01 10.71
CA PHE A 50 -13.00 -6.26 11.43
C PHE A 50 -12.70 -5.19 12.46
N VAL A 51 -11.94 -5.59 13.47
CA VAL A 51 -11.38 -4.72 14.51
C VAL A 51 -9.86 -4.71 14.40
N LEU A 52 -9.25 -3.56 14.60
CA LEU A 52 -7.81 -3.35 14.58
C LEU A 52 -7.28 -3.04 15.99
N ALA A 53 -6.01 -3.30 16.23
CA ALA A 53 -5.34 -2.93 17.45
C ALA A 53 -5.13 -1.40 17.50
N ASP A 54 -5.54 -0.76 18.57
CA ASP A 54 -5.51 0.71 18.74
C ASP A 54 -4.08 1.28 18.87
N ASP A 55 -3.11 0.45 19.22
CA ASP A 55 -1.70 0.82 19.40
C ASP A 55 -0.86 0.74 18.13
N LEU A 56 -1.46 0.33 17.00
CA LEU A 56 -0.81 0.16 15.70
C LEU A 56 -1.36 1.13 14.66
N GLN A 57 -0.56 1.44 13.65
CA GLN A 57 -0.97 2.28 12.53
C GLN A 57 -1.25 1.44 11.29
N PHE A 58 -2.39 1.72 10.66
CA PHE A 58 -2.82 1.01 9.47
C PHE A 58 -3.15 1.98 8.33
N GLU A 59 -2.87 1.53 7.12
CA GLU A 59 -3.41 2.10 5.88
C GLU A 59 -4.24 1.05 5.15
N ALA A 60 -5.24 1.47 4.40
CA ALA A 60 -6.10 0.59 3.63
C ALA A 60 -5.86 0.75 2.14
N HIS A 61 -5.36 -0.29 1.49
CA HIS A 61 -5.24 -0.41 0.04
C HIS A 61 -6.51 -1.02 -0.52
N LEU A 62 -7.33 -0.19 -1.17
CA LEU A 62 -8.69 -0.53 -1.58
C LEU A 62 -8.74 -1.08 -3.00
N MET A 63 -8.56 -2.38 -3.15
CA MET A 63 -8.82 -3.15 -4.38
C MET A 63 -10.30 -3.54 -4.46
N VAL A 64 -11.18 -2.54 -4.44
CA VAL A 64 -12.63 -2.70 -4.40
C VAL A 64 -13.33 -1.91 -5.50
N ARG A 65 -14.47 -2.42 -5.97
CA ARG A 65 -15.24 -1.78 -7.04
C ARG A 65 -15.91 -0.45 -6.63
N TYR A 66 -16.21 -0.27 -5.34
CA TYR A 66 -16.91 0.88 -4.79
C TYR A 66 -16.18 1.42 -3.55
N PRO A 67 -15.05 2.14 -3.73
CA PRO A 67 -14.26 2.63 -2.61
C PRO A 67 -15.02 3.61 -1.71
N ASP A 68 -15.94 4.41 -2.27
CA ASP A 68 -16.80 5.33 -1.53
C ASP A 68 -17.61 4.61 -0.43
N ARG A 69 -18.12 3.42 -0.71
CA ARG A 69 -18.87 2.61 0.26
C ARG A 69 -17.98 2.08 1.38
N TRP A 70 -16.80 1.60 1.02
CA TRP A 70 -15.85 1.12 2.02
C TRP A 70 -15.40 2.27 2.94
N ILE A 71 -15.07 3.41 2.36
CA ILE A 71 -14.65 4.62 3.09
C ILE A 71 -15.74 5.07 4.07
N ALA A 72 -17.00 5.12 3.64
CA ALA A 72 -18.11 5.54 4.49
C ALA A 72 -18.28 4.69 5.74
N ASN A 73 -17.88 3.41 5.69
CA ASN A 73 -18.09 2.46 6.80
C ASN A 73 -16.82 2.18 7.63
N ASN A 74 -15.62 2.47 7.11
CA ASN A 74 -14.38 1.98 7.71
C ASN A 74 -13.24 3.00 7.78
N CYS A 75 -13.39 4.21 7.24
CA CYS A 75 -12.25 5.14 7.17
C CYS A 75 -11.73 5.55 8.56
N ASP A 76 -12.55 5.50 9.59
CA ASP A 76 -12.18 5.77 10.98
C ASP A 76 -11.27 4.69 11.60
N LYS A 77 -11.20 3.50 10.99
CA LYS A 77 -10.34 2.39 11.45
C LYS A 77 -8.87 2.53 11.02
N VAL A 78 -8.56 3.39 10.05
CA VAL A 78 -7.21 3.49 9.44
C VAL A 78 -6.71 4.93 9.39
N GLY A 79 -5.40 5.13 9.33
CA GLY A 79 -4.78 6.45 9.21
C GLY A 79 -4.68 6.97 7.77
N THR A 80 -4.62 6.07 6.79
CA THR A 80 -4.49 6.41 5.36
C THR A 80 -5.42 5.54 4.53
N VAL A 81 -6.03 6.13 3.52
CA VAL A 81 -6.84 5.42 2.51
C VAL A 81 -6.17 5.54 1.16
N LEU A 82 -5.91 4.40 0.51
CA LEU A 82 -5.33 4.28 -0.83
C LEU A 82 -6.36 3.64 -1.76
N ALA A 83 -7.05 4.46 -2.54
CA ALA A 83 -8.06 3.98 -3.47
C ALA A 83 -7.50 3.81 -4.89
N HIS A 84 -7.79 2.70 -5.55
CA HIS A 84 -7.45 2.56 -6.96
C HIS A 84 -8.18 3.59 -7.80
N ILE A 85 -7.43 4.42 -8.54
CA ILE A 85 -8.03 5.47 -9.40
C ILE A 85 -9.00 4.86 -10.42
N GLU A 86 -8.72 3.63 -10.86
CA GLU A 86 -9.53 2.89 -11.82
C GLU A 86 -10.92 2.50 -11.29
N SER A 87 -11.09 2.45 -9.96
CA SER A 87 -12.39 2.18 -9.32
C SER A 87 -13.13 3.45 -8.90
N CYS A 88 -12.46 4.62 -8.95
CA CYS A 88 -13.02 5.90 -8.57
C CYS A 88 -13.83 6.51 -9.73
N LYS A 89 -15.15 6.53 -9.63
CA LYS A 89 -16.00 7.22 -10.61
C LYS A 89 -15.83 8.73 -10.56
N ASP A 90 -15.62 9.26 -9.38
CA ASP A 90 -15.37 10.67 -9.07
C ASP A 90 -14.24 10.74 -8.03
N PRO A 91 -12.98 10.92 -8.47
CA PRO A 91 -11.84 11.00 -7.56
C PRO A 91 -11.91 12.19 -6.60
N GLY A 92 -12.43 13.33 -7.04
CA GLY A 92 -12.61 14.50 -6.16
C GLY A 92 -13.53 14.20 -4.99
N ARG A 93 -14.63 13.47 -5.24
CA ARG A 93 -15.51 13.01 -4.16
C ARG A 93 -14.82 12.06 -3.18
N ILE A 94 -13.94 11.17 -3.65
CA ILE A 94 -13.17 10.29 -2.76
C ILE A 94 -12.27 11.12 -1.85
N ILE A 95 -11.59 12.14 -2.39
CA ILE A 95 -10.78 13.05 -1.60
C ILE A 95 -11.64 13.75 -0.53
N GLU A 96 -12.80 14.30 -0.89
CA GLU A 96 -13.70 14.98 0.04
C GLU A 96 -14.21 14.08 1.18
N LEU A 97 -14.50 12.81 0.90
CA LEU A 97 -14.96 11.85 1.90
C LEU A 97 -13.93 11.57 3.01
N VAL A 98 -12.64 11.68 2.67
CA VAL A 98 -11.51 11.37 3.56
C VAL A 98 -10.91 12.63 4.18
N LYS A 99 -10.99 13.78 3.48
CA LYS A 99 -10.38 15.05 3.87
C LYS A 99 -10.74 15.49 5.29
N GLY A 100 -9.71 15.82 6.06
CA GLY A 100 -9.84 16.29 7.45
C GLY A 100 -10.07 15.16 8.47
N LYS A 101 -10.09 13.91 8.04
CA LYS A 101 -10.17 12.72 8.90
C LYS A 101 -8.90 11.88 8.82
N ASN A 102 -8.48 11.55 7.61
CA ASN A 102 -7.37 10.64 7.32
C ASN A 102 -6.51 11.21 6.19
N ARG A 103 -5.34 10.62 5.99
CA ARG A 103 -4.55 10.80 4.77
C ARG A 103 -5.21 10.08 3.61
N ILE A 104 -5.09 10.65 2.42
CA ILE A 104 -5.65 10.11 1.18
C ILE A 104 -4.57 9.94 0.12
N GLY A 105 -4.60 8.84 -0.59
CA GLY A 105 -3.79 8.60 -1.77
C GLY A 105 -4.53 7.82 -2.84
N PHE A 106 -3.97 7.81 -4.06
CA PHE A 106 -4.45 6.96 -5.14
C PHE A 106 -3.45 5.86 -5.46
N ALA A 107 -3.99 4.66 -5.68
CA ALA A 107 -3.24 3.53 -6.22
C ALA A 107 -3.38 3.49 -7.75
N LEU A 108 -2.29 3.14 -8.43
CA LEU A 108 -2.21 3.00 -9.89
C LEU A 108 -1.86 1.58 -10.29
N ASN A 109 -2.68 0.94 -11.08
CA ASN A 109 -2.33 -0.31 -11.75
C ASN A 109 -1.12 -0.13 -12.70
N PRO A 110 -0.40 -1.22 -13.03
CA PRO A 110 0.75 -1.14 -13.94
C PRO A 110 0.45 -0.47 -15.29
N GLN A 111 -0.77 -0.64 -15.82
CA GLN A 111 -1.16 -0.09 -17.13
C GLN A 111 -1.68 1.35 -17.06
N THR A 112 -2.10 1.82 -15.89
CA THR A 112 -2.72 3.14 -15.72
C THR A 112 -1.68 4.26 -15.76
N PRO A 113 -1.81 5.25 -16.63
CA PRO A 113 -0.84 6.33 -16.73
C PRO A 113 -0.93 7.30 -15.55
N ILE A 114 0.18 7.96 -15.20
CA ILE A 114 0.24 9.00 -14.15
C ILE A 114 -0.74 10.15 -14.43
N ALA A 115 -1.00 10.45 -15.71
CA ALA A 115 -1.95 11.48 -16.13
C ALA A 115 -3.34 11.32 -15.48
N SER A 116 -3.72 10.09 -15.11
CA SER A 116 -4.99 9.81 -14.44
C SER A 116 -5.10 10.44 -13.04
N ILE A 117 -3.97 10.68 -12.36
CA ILE A 117 -3.94 11.28 -11.01
C ILE A 117 -3.31 12.67 -11.00
N THR A 118 -2.70 13.12 -12.09
CA THR A 118 -2.03 14.44 -12.17
C THR A 118 -2.90 15.59 -11.69
N PRO A 119 -4.21 15.66 -12.01
CA PRO A 119 -5.08 16.74 -11.53
C PRO A 119 -5.24 16.79 -10.00
N TYR A 120 -4.97 15.70 -9.30
CA TYR A 120 -5.22 15.53 -7.86
C TYR A 120 -3.95 15.56 -7.01
N LEU A 121 -2.76 15.65 -7.62
CA LEU A 121 -1.48 15.56 -6.90
C LEU A 121 -1.27 16.64 -5.82
N ASP A 122 -1.99 17.75 -5.88
CA ASP A 122 -1.95 18.81 -4.87
C ASP A 122 -2.93 18.58 -3.71
N GLU A 123 -3.84 17.62 -3.85
CA GLU A 123 -4.91 17.34 -2.91
C GLU A 123 -4.72 16.01 -2.17
N ILE A 124 -3.72 15.22 -2.55
CA ILE A 124 -3.44 13.90 -1.98
C ILE A 124 -2.09 13.88 -1.24
N ASP A 125 -1.99 13.00 -0.27
CA ASP A 125 -0.80 12.85 0.57
C ASP A 125 0.18 11.81 0.04
N GLN A 126 -0.30 10.84 -0.77
CA GLN A 126 0.44 9.64 -1.13
C GLN A 126 -0.01 9.08 -2.49
N VAL A 127 0.91 8.46 -3.22
CA VAL A 127 0.60 7.66 -4.40
C VAL A 127 1.19 6.27 -4.23
N LEU A 128 0.36 5.25 -4.39
CA LEU A 128 0.78 3.85 -4.45
C LEU A 128 0.91 3.41 -5.91
N VAL A 129 2.08 2.93 -6.29
CA VAL A 129 2.36 2.41 -7.63
C VAL A 129 2.47 0.89 -7.57
N MET A 130 1.54 0.21 -8.24
CA MET A 130 1.57 -1.24 -8.35
C MET A 130 2.66 -1.68 -9.32
N THR A 131 3.60 -2.49 -8.86
CA THR A 131 4.66 -3.12 -9.69
C THR A 131 4.37 -4.58 -10.04
N VAL A 132 3.16 -5.02 -9.75
CA VAL A 132 2.56 -6.30 -10.18
C VAL A 132 1.11 -6.05 -10.57
N ASN A 133 0.46 -7.00 -11.24
CA ASN A 133 -1.01 -6.98 -11.34
C ASN A 133 -1.58 -7.26 -9.94
N PRO A 134 -2.51 -6.42 -9.44
CA PRO A 134 -3.01 -6.51 -8.07
C PRO A 134 -3.85 -7.77 -7.83
N GLY A 135 -4.01 -8.13 -6.57
CA GLY A 135 -4.98 -9.12 -6.11
C GLY A 135 -4.40 -10.46 -5.63
N SER A 136 -3.08 -10.69 -5.68
CA SER A 136 -2.49 -11.92 -5.16
C SER A 136 -1.02 -11.78 -4.80
N TYR A 137 -0.58 -12.51 -3.77
CA TYR A 137 0.83 -12.64 -3.43
C TYR A 137 1.61 -13.38 -4.53
N GLY A 138 2.88 -13.02 -4.70
CA GLY A 138 3.82 -13.73 -5.56
C GLY A 138 3.72 -13.43 -7.06
N SER A 139 2.93 -12.45 -7.46
CA SER A 139 2.93 -11.97 -8.85
C SER A 139 4.32 -11.45 -9.26
N PRO A 140 4.75 -11.63 -10.52
CA PRO A 140 6.08 -11.23 -10.97
C PRO A 140 6.24 -9.71 -10.94
N PHE A 141 7.37 -9.24 -10.42
CA PHE A 141 7.76 -7.84 -10.40
C PHE A 141 7.94 -7.29 -11.82
N LEU A 142 7.40 -6.11 -12.08
CA LEU A 142 7.42 -5.42 -13.37
C LEU A 142 8.38 -4.22 -13.33
N PRO A 143 9.68 -4.37 -13.61
CA PRO A 143 10.69 -3.33 -13.43
C PRO A 143 10.45 -2.09 -14.28
N GLN A 144 9.80 -2.21 -15.43
CA GLN A 144 9.48 -1.08 -16.32
C GLN A 144 8.54 -0.06 -15.66
N ILE A 145 7.78 -0.46 -14.63
CA ILE A 145 6.86 0.42 -13.91
C ILE A 145 7.63 1.44 -13.04
N LEU A 146 8.88 1.18 -12.71
CA LEU A 146 9.71 2.11 -11.94
C LEU A 146 9.89 3.48 -12.63
N ASN A 147 9.70 3.55 -13.94
CA ASN A 147 9.68 4.83 -14.67
C ASN A 147 8.57 5.77 -14.14
N LYS A 148 7.41 5.23 -13.70
CA LYS A 148 6.34 6.02 -13.08
C LYS A 148 6.78 6.61 -11.74
N VAL A 149 7.49 5.82 -10.93
CA VAL A 149 8.04 6.27 -9.64
C VAL A 149 9.00 7.45 -9.86
N THR A 150 9.91 7.31 -10.82
CA THR A 150 10.87 8.38 -11.17
C THR A 150 10.16 9.64 -11.68
N GLU A 151 9.14 9.48 -12.52
CA GLU A 151 8.35 10.61 -13.02
C GLU A 151 7.58 11.31 -11.91
N LEU A 152 6.88 10.55 -11.03
CA LEU A 152 6.17 11.09 -9.87
C LEU A 152 7.11 11.86 -8.95
N ARG A 153 8.29 11.31 -8.63
CA ARG A 153 9.28 11.96 -7.78
C ARG A 153 9.76 13.28 -8.40
N ARG A 154 9.94 13.33 -9.72
CA ARG A 154 10.30 14.55 -10.44
C ARG A 154 9.18 15.60 -10.41
N LEU A 155 7.93 15.17 -10.57
CA LEU A 155 6.76 16.07 -10.55
C LEU A 155 6.47 16.61 -9.15
N ARG A 156 6.62 15.78 -8.11
CA ARG A 156 6.29 16.10 -6.71
C ARG A 156 7.40 15.60 -5.78
N PRO A 157 8.46 16.39 -5.57
CA PRO A 157 9.63 15.95 -4.79
C PRO A 157 9.33 15.57 -3.32
N SER A 158 8.27 16.11 -2.72
CA SER A 158 7.87 15.86 -1.32
C SER A 158 6.75 14.85 -1.14
N LEU A 159 6.15 14.34 -2.23
CA LEU A 159 5.05 13.38 -2.17
C LEU A 159 5.52 12.04 -1.60
N ASP A 160 4.71 11.42 -0.75
CA ASP A 160 4.94 10.02 -0.38
C ASP A 160 4.65 9.13 -1.58
N ILE A 161 5.67 8.41 -2.05
CA ILE A 161 5.54 7.46 -3.15
C ILE A 161 5.78 6.08 -2.61
N GLU A 162 4.74 5.31 -2.62
CA GLU A 162 4.70 3.93 -2.20
C GLU A 162 4.73 2.99 -3.39
N VAL A 163 5.38 1.86 -3.22
CA VAL A 163 5.44 0.81 -4.24
C VAL A 163 4.99 -0.50 -3.64
N ASP A 164 4.00 -1.12 -4.29
CA ASP A 164 3.47 -2.42 -3.91
C ASP A 164 3.62 -3.44 -5.06
N GLY A 165 4.11 -4.61 -4.68
CA GLY A 165 4.24 -5.76 -5.55
C GLY A 165 5.68 -6.21 -5.79
N GLY A 166 5.98 -7.42 -5.30
CA GLY A 166 7.28 -8.06 -5.51
C GLY A 166 8.45 -7.41 -4.78
N ILE A 167 8.20 -6.64 -3.71
CA ILE A 167 9.24 -6.04 -2.88
C ILE A 167 9.90 -7.11 -2.01
N ASN A 168 11.21 -7.25 -2.20
CA ASN A 168 12.07 -8.21 -1.52
C ASN A 168 13.53 -7.77 -1.62
N ALA A 169 14.47 -8.55 -1.08
CA ALA A 169 15.91 -8.21 -1.09
C ALA A 169 16.53 -8.03 -2.48
N LYS A 170 15.91 -8.52 -3.56
CA LYS A 170 16.43 -8.38 -4.94
C LYS A 170 15.90 -7.13 -5.65
N THR A 171 14.79 -6.57 -5.19
CA THR A 171 14.05 -5.49 -5.89
C THR A 171 14.11 -4.16 -5.17
N ILE A 172 14.14 -4.16 -3.82
CA ILE A 172 13.96 -2.97 -2.99
C ILE A 172 14.97 -1.84 -3.30
N SER A 173 16.22 -2.15 -3.55
CA SER A 173 17.24 -1.13 -3.89
C SER A 173 16.88 -0.40 -5.18
N LYS A 174 16.42 -1.10 -6.21
CA LYS A 174 16.00 -0.49 -7.48
C LYS A 174 14.77 0.40 -7.30
N VAL A 175 13.83 -0.02 -6.44
CA VAL A 175 12.63 0.76 -6.12
C VAL A 175 13.01 2.04 -5.38
N ASN A 176 13.93 1.96 -4.42
CA ASN A 176 14.48 3.12 -3.71
C ASN A 176 15.22 4.08 -4.66
N GLU A 177 16.06 3.56 -5.55
CA GLU A 177 16.77 4.35 -6.56
C GLU A 177 15.82 5.07 -7.52
N ALA A 178 14.66 4.48 -7.84
CA ALA A 178 13.64 5.12 -8.66
C ALA A 178 12.95 6.30 -7.92
N GLY A 179 13.09 6.42 -6.60
CA GLY A 179 12.59 7.54 -5.82
C GLY A 179 11.40 7.22 -4.91
N ALA A 180 11.04 5.95 -4.73
CA ALA A 180 10.07 5.57 -3.70
C ALA A 180 10.64 5.77 -2.29
N ASN A 181 9.77 6.02 -1.33
CA ASN A 181 10.11 6.12 0.09
C ASN A 181 9.24 5.22 0.99
N MET A 182 8.23 4.55 0.42
CA MET A 182 7.42 3.54 1.12
C MET A 182 7.44 2.24 0.30
N PHE A 183 7.64 1.11 0.99
CA PHE A 183 7.95 -0.18 0.37
C PHE A 183 7.05 -1.26 0.96
N VAL A 184 5.98 -1.60 0.23
CA VAL A 184 5.02 -2.63 0.65
C VAL A 184 5.59 -4.00 0.36
N SER A 185 5.74 -4.81 1.40
CA SER A 185 6.28 -6.16 1.28
C SER A 185 5.35 -7.16 1.97
N GLY A 186 4.62 -7.93 1.17
CA GLY A 186 3.71 -8.98 1.65
C GLY A 186 4.45 -10.29 1.88
N SER A 187 4.46 -11.17 0.89
CA SER A 187 4.95 -12.55 1.01
C SER A 187 6.38 -12.67 1.53
N TYR A 188 7.27 -11.75 1.18
CA TYR A 188 8.66 -11.79 1.62
C TYR A 188 8.80 -11.62 3.14
N ILE A 189 7.96 -10.79 3.76
CA ILE A 189 7.96 -10.56 5.22
C ILE A 189 7.01 -11.55 5.90
N VAL A 190 5.75 -11.60 5.47
CA VAL A 190 4.69 -12.33 6.18
C VAL A 190 4.92 -13.85 6.17
N ASN A 191 5.53 -14.37 5.09
CA ASN A 191 5.83 -15.82 4.98
C ASN A 191 7.26 -16.17 5.41
N ALA A 192 8.05 -15.23 5.91
CA ALA A 192 9.39 -15.50 6.39
C ALA A 192 9.36 -16.38 7.65
N ASP A 193 10.31 -17.30 7.76
CA ASP A 193 10.55 -18.08 8.98
C ASP A 193 10.99 -17.17 10.13
N ASN A 194 11.80 -16.14 9.81
CA ASN A 194 12.23 -15.10 10.73
C ASN A 194 11.87 -13.71 10.14
N VAL A 195 10.75 -13.14 10.60
CA VAL A 195 10.26 -11.85 10.16
C VAL A 195 11.24 -10.71 10.48
N GLY A 196 11.82 -10.72 11.68
CA GLY A 196 12.79 -9.69 12.11
C GLY A 196 14.02 -9.66 11.22
N GLU A 197 14.53 -10.81 10.81
CA GLU A 197 15.66 -10.90 9.88
C GLU A 197 15.27 -10.41 8.47
N ALA A 198 14.08 -10.77 7.99
CA ALA A 198 13.60 -10.31 6.70
C ALA A 198 13.47 -8.79 6.65
N VAL A 199 12.87 -8.17 7.67
CA VAL A 199 12.73 -6.71 7.77
C VAL A 199 14.09 -6.02 7.92
N ARG A 200 14.96 -6.53 8.80
CA ARG A 200 16.31 -6.02 8.98
C ARG A 200 17.08 -6.03 7.66
N LYS A 201 17.00 -7.12 6.89
CA LYS A 201 17.63 -7.22 5.58
C LYS A 201 17.16 -6.16 4.59
N LEU A 202 15.86 -5.86 4.57
CA LEU A 202 15.32 -4.80 3.72
C LEU A 202 15.82 -3.41 4.16
N ARG A 203 15.89 -3.13 5.48
CA ARG A 203 16.41 -1.86 6.02
C ARG A 203 17.89 -1.65 5.67
N GLU A 204 18.73 -2.68 5.83
CA GLU A 204 20.13 -2.63 5.40
C GLU A 204 20.28 -2.24 3.93
N LEU A 205 19.45 -2.83 3.04
CA LEU A 205 19.48 -2.55 1.60
C LEU A 205 18.96 -1.13 1.26
N LEU A 206 18.20 -0.52 2.16
CA LEU A 206 17.78 0.87 2.07
C LEU A 206 18.84 1.84 2.66
N GLY A 207 19.95 1.32 3.26
CA GLY A 207 20.98 2.12 3.89
C GLY A 207 20.57 2.69 5.25
N GLU A 208 19.66 2.06 5.96
CA GLU A 208 19.32 2.40 7.34
C GLU A 208 20.28 1.65 8.28
N GLU A 209 20.80 2.35 9.29
CA GLU A 209 21.51 1.72 10.41
C GLU A 209 20.49 0.92 11.25
N VAL A 210 20.77 -0.36 11.51
CA VAL A 210 19.88 -1.32 12.17
C VAL A 210 20.44 -1.69 13.53
#